data_53e2c5bfa868886083731c8f95c3605d
#
_entry.id   53e2c5bfa868886083731c8f95c3605d
#
_cell.length_a   1.000
_cell.length_b   1.000
_cell.length_c   1.000
_cell.angle_alpha   90.00
_cell.angle_beta   90.00
_cell.angle_gamma   90.00
#
_symmetry.space_group_name_H-M   'P 1'
#
loop_
_entity.id
_entity.type
_entity.pdbx_description
1 polymer ?
#
loop_
_entity_poly.entity_id
_entity_poly.type
_entity_poly.pdbx_seq_one_letter_code
_entity_poly.pdbx_strand_id
1 'polypeptide(L)'
;MAGRKTGHDHNNRQGVTNMQPRERVTFSPIEGRPTLKFPDGVRMVIWPVLALEDWDISRAMARMVIVPPQLQPLLPDHPNWSWHEYGMRVGFWRMKKMLERVGATPTVTLNARVCESYPQVVQACVDAGWELNAHGYEQIPMHKLDDQRASINKSMDTIEKFWGRRPRGWFGPGLTQTFDTLDYLSEAGIEYIGDWVLDDEPVTLKTTHKPVVALPYNFEIHDIVMFTSQYHPSGMFYDRAMDQFNCLYEEAAERPKIMAIACHPYLSGVPHRLAHVERTFAELLGRDGVVSWTGEQILDWYLKQQKAS
;
A
#
# COMPACT_ATOMS: atom_id res chain seq x y z
N MET A 1 39.06 -28.12 -38.98
CA MET A 1 37.86 -28.15 -38.11
C MET A 1 37.98 -27.03 -37.09
N ALA A 2 37.27 -25.94 -37.33
CA ALA A 2 37.41 -24.71 -36.53
C ALA A 2 36.23 -24.62 -35.58
N GLY A 3 36.51 -24.67 -34.26
CA GLY A 3 35.51 -24.49 -33.22
C GLY A 3 35.19 -23.01 -33.03
N ARG A 4 33.95 -22.62 -33.31
CA ARG A 4 33.40 -21.28 -32.97
C ARG A 4 33.19 -21.20 -31.46
N LYS A 5 33.95 -20.34 -30.79
CA LYS A 5 33.59 -19.83 -29.45
C LYS A 5 32.56 -18.73 -29.61
N THR A 6 31.36 -18.97 -29.16
CA THR A 6 30.35 -17.92 -28.97
C THR A 6 30.65 -17.19 -27.66
N GLY A 7 31.27 -16.03 -27.75
CA GLY A 7 31.37 -15.10 -26.65
C GLY A 7 29.99 -14.50 -26.36
N HIS A 8 29.50 -14.72 -25.17
CA HIS A 8 28.38 -13.91 -24.64
C HIS A 8 28.98 -12.61 -24.10
N ASP A 9 28.79 -11.54 -24.84
CA ASP A 9 29.03 -10.18 -24.37
C ASP A 9 28.11 -9.90 -23.17
N HIS A 10 28.65 -9.94 -21.98
CA HIS A 10 28.02 -9.32 -20.81
C HIS A 10 28.17 -7.81 -20.90
N ASN A 11 27.18 -7.20 -21.52
CA ASN A 11 27.08 -5.76 -21.69
C ASN A 11 27.00 -5.06 -20.34
N ASN A 12 27.97 -4.23 -20.12
CA ASN A 12 28.22 -3.18 -19.16
C ASN A 12 26.95 -2.54 -18.56
N ARG A 13 26.38 -3.12 -17.49
CA ARG A 13 25.37 -2.47 -16.64
C ARG A 13 26.10 -1.67 -15.57
N GLN A 14 26.47 -0.45 -15.90
CA GLN A 14 26.98 0.51 -14.92
C GLN A 14 25.92 0.78 -13.85
N GLY A 15 26.24 0.53 -12.60
CA GLY A 15 25.58 1.12 -11.43
C GLY A 15 24.45 0.35 -10.76
N VAL A 16 24.27 -0.95 -11.03
CA VAL A 16 23.30 -1.78 -10.29
C VAL A 16 24.00 -2.47 -9.14
N THR A 17 23.87 -1.95 -7.94
CA THR A 17 24.24 -2.70 -6.74
C THR A 17 23.07 -3.62 -6.40
N ASN A 18 23.18 -4.89 -6.72
CA ASN A 18 22.20 -5.93 -6.42
C ASN A 18 22.16 -6.21 -4.89
N MET A 19 21.81 -5.17 -4.12
CA MET A 19 21.78 -5.21 -2.67
C MET A 19 20.69 -6.16 -2.20
N GLN A 20 21.07 -7.19 -1.44
CA GLN A 20 20.14 -8.17 -0.94
C GLN A 20 19.25 -7.58 0.19
N PRO A 21 18.05 -8.09 0.43
CA PRO A 21 17.16 -7.56 1.46
C PRO A 21 17.79 -7.46 2.85
N ARG A 22 18.62 -8.42 3.25
CA ARG A 22 19.32 -8.39 4.53
C ARG A 22 20.46 -7.36 4.63
N GLU A 23 20.92 -6.84 3.50
CA GLU A 23 21.90 -5.75 3.46
C GLU A 23 21.22 -4.38 3.57
N ARG A 24 19.92 -4.32 3.23
CA ARG A 24 19.11 -3.09 3.29
C ARG A 24 18.60 -2.79 4.68
N VAL A 25 18.43 -3.80 5.52
CA VAL A 25 17.90 -3.65 6.89
C VAL A 25 18.80 -4.40 7.89
N THR A 26 19.16 -3.71 8.97
CA THR A 26 19.86 -4.34 10.08
C THR A 26 18.84 -5.07 10.94
N PHE A 27 19.06 -6.34 11.24
CA PHE A 27 18.22 -7.07 12.19
C PHE A 27 18.32 -6.42 13.57
N SER A 28 17.17 -6.03 14.11
CA SER A 28 17.02 -5.49 15.45
C SER A 28 15.71 -6.03 16.03
N PRO A 29 15.76 -6.97 16.97
CA PRO A 29 14.55 -7.47 17.61
C PRO A 29 13.87 -6.34 18.37
N ILE A 30 12.54 -6.41 18.53
CA ILE A 30 11.79 -5.36 19.24
C ILE A 30 12.21 -5.20 20.70
N GLU A 31 12.66 -6.30 21.30
CA GLU A 31 13.24 -6.33 22.62
C GLU A 31 14.58 -5.56 22.70
N GLY A 32 14.73 -4.70 23.68
CA GLY A 32 15.96 -3.94 23.91
C GLY A 32 16.20 -2.74 22.99
N ARG A 33 15.28 -2.42 22.07
CA ARG A 33 15.34 -1.17 21.32
C ARG A 33 14.97 0.04 22.17
N PRO A 34 15.52 1.22 21.87
CA PRO A 34 14.99 2.47 22.40
C PRO A 34 13.49 2.59 22.09
N THR A 35 12.70 2.96 23.09
CA THR A 35 11.25 3.13 22.89
C THR A 35 10.96 4.46 22.22
N LEU A 36 10.30 4.41 21.06
CA LEU A 36 9.73 5.58 20.43
C LEU A 36 8.57 6.14 21.27
N LYS A 37 8.18 7.39 21.04
CA LYS A 37 7.09 8.02 21.79
C LYS A 37 6.13 8.74 20.85
N PHE A 38 4.84 8.45 20.97
CA PHE A 38 3.82 9.28 20.35
C PHE A 38 3.69 10.64 21.05
N PRO A 39 3.07 11.64 20.41
CA PRO A 39 2.65 12.85 21.10
C PRO A 39 1.72 12.55 22.28
N ASP A 40 1.67 13.48 23.26
CA ASP A 40 0.82 13.33 24.42
C ASP A 40 -0.64 13.06 24.04
N GLY A 41 -1.26 12.12 24.73
CA GLY A 41 -2.63 11.68 24.46
C GLY A 41 -2.81 10.65 23.34
N VAL A 42 -1.77 10.37 22.54
CA VAL A 42 -1.81 9.32 21.51
C VAL A 42 -1.25 8.02 22.07
N ARG A 43 -2.05 6.99 22.10
CA ARG A 43 -1.68 5.64 22.52
C ARG A 43 -1.38 4.72 21.35
N MET A 44 -2.22 4.77 20.30
CA MET A 44 -2.12 3.89 19.13
C MET A 44 -2.57 4.60 17.87
N VAL A 45 -1.97 4.27 16.75
CA VAL A 45 -2.32 4.80 15.44
C VAL A 45 -3.01 3.74 14.60
N ILE A 46 -4.16 4.06 14.04
CA ILE A 46 -4.79 3.32 12.94
C ILE A 46 -4.39 3.99 11.64
N TRP A 47 -3.85 3.20 10.73
CA TRP A 47 -3.47 3.65 9.38
C TRP A 47 -4.42 3.08 8.33
N PRO A 48 -5.49 3.80 7.94
CA PRO A 48 -6.37 3.36 6.87
C PRO A 48 -5.65 3.49 5.52
N VAL A 49 -5.70 2.45 4.71
CA VAL A 49 -5.17 2.44 3.34
C VAL A 49 -6.29 2.10 2.37
N LEU A 50 -6.53 2.97 1.41
CA LEU A 50 -7.53 2.78 0.35
C LEU A 50 -6.84 2.63 -0.98
N ALA A 51 -6.94 1.45 -1.59
CA ALA A 51 -6.30 1.19 -2.88
C ALA A 51 -7.26 1.48 -4.05
N LEU A 52 -6.80 2.31 -4.97
CA LEU A 52 -7.48 2.65 -6.22
C LEU A 52 -6.65 2.14 -7.40
N GLU A 53 -7.16 1.15 -8.08
CA GLU A 53 -6.46 0.46 -9.17
C GLU A 53 -7.08 0.80 -10.53
N ASP A 54 -6.32 0.71 -11.60
CA ASP A 54 -6.78 0.75 -12.99
C ASP A 54 -6.47 -0.59 -13.66
N TRP A 55 -7.51 -1.26 -14.17
CA TRP A 55 -7.38 -2.57 -14.79
C TRP A 55 -7.65 -2.50 -16.29
N ASP A 56 -6.67 -2.91 -17.09
CA ASP A 56 -6.77 -2.97 -18.52
C ASP A 56 -7.52 -4.26 -18.96
N ILE A 57 -8.71 -4.09 -19.54
CA ILE A 57 -9.57 -5.21 -20.00
C ILE A 57 -8.90 -6.08 -21.08
N SER A 58 -7.90 -5.56 -21.79
CA SER A 58 -7.15 -6.32 -22.80
C SER A 58 -6.14 -7.30 -22.20
N ARG A 59 -5.95 -7.28 -20.88
CA ARG A 59 -5.00 -8.13 -20.15
C ARG A 59 -5.71 -9.03 -19.14
N ALA A 60 -4.99 -10.02 -18.62
CA ALA A 60 -5.48 -10.80 -17.49
C ALA A 60 -5.77 -9.89 -16.30
N MET A 61 -6.95 -10.02 -15.71
CA MET A 61 -7.38 -9.22 -14.57
C MET A 61 -6.46 -9.45 -13.36
N ALA A 62 -6.19 -8.39 -12.61
CA ALA A 62 -5.38 -8.46 -11.41
C ALA A 62 -5.99 -9.36 -10.32
N ARG A 63 -7.32 -9.44 -10.31
CA ARG A 63 -8.11 -10.31 -9.40
C ARG A 63 -9.32 -10.85 -10.15
N MET A 64 -9.84 -11.98 -9.69
CA MET A 64 -11.02 -12.62 -10.25
C MET A 64 -12.02 -12.96 -9.15
N VAL A 65 -13.26 -12.51 -9.31
CA VAL A 65 -14.41 -12.95 -8.51
C VAL A 65 -15.14 -14.10 -9.20
N ILE A 66 -15.09 -14.13 -10.53
CA ILE A 66 -15.55 -15.25 -11.36
C ILE A 66 -14.32 -15.92 -11.98
N VAL A 67 -14.09 -17.17 -11.59
CA VAL A 67 -13.00 -17.97 -12.16
C VAL A 67 -13.42 -18.44 -13.56
N PRO A 68 -12.60 -18.21 -14.58
CA PRO A 68 -12.94 -18.62 -15.94
C PRO A 68 -12.98 -20.15 -16.07
N PRO A 69 -13.77 -20.70 -17.01
CA PRO A 69 -13.81 -22.13 -17.27
C PRO A 69 -12.40 -22.69 -17.51
N GLN A 70 -12.13 -23.88 -16.98
CA GLN A 70 -10.84 -24.58 -17.10
C GLN A 70 -9.63 -23.76 -16.61
N LEU A 71 -9.84 -22.73 -15.77
CA LEU A 71 -8.80 -21.84 -15.23
C LEU A 71 -8.02 -21.07 -16.32
N GLN A 72 -8.51 -21.03 -17.57
CA GLN A 72 -7.86 -20.29 -18.65
C GLN A 72 -8.45 -18.88 -18.74
N PRO A 73 -7.61 -17.82 -18.65
CA PRO A 73 -8.07 -16.45 -18.83
C PRO A 73 -8.73 -16.28 -20.22
N LEU A 74 -9.97 -15.82 -20.21
CA LEU A 74 -10.68 -15.44 -21.43
C LEU A 74 -10.60 -13.92 -21.60
N LEU A 75 -10.01 -13.47 -22.69
CA LEU A 75 -9.87 -12.03 -22.96
C LEU A 75 -10.78 -11.62 -24.13
N PRO A 76 -11.49 -10.49 -24.01
CA PRO A 76 -11.57 -9.61 -22.84
C PRO A 76 -12.40 -10.24 -21.68
N ASP A 77 -11.95 -10.04 -20.42
CA ASP A 77 -12.64 -10.54 -19.22
C ASP A 77 -13.65 -9.52 -18.68
N HIS A 78 -14.79 -9.41 -19.34
CA HIS A 78 -15.86 -8.49 -18.96
C HIS A 78 -16.40 -8.70 -17.54
N PRO A 79 -16.62 -9.94 -17.02
CA PRO A 79 -17.15 -10.12 -15.67
C PRO A 79 -16.25 -9.53 -14.59
N ASN A 80 -14.97 -9.86 -14.60
CA ASN A 80 -14.05 -9.40 -13.57
C ASN A 80 -13.68 -7.93 -13.74
N TRP A 81 -13.55 -7.44 -14.97
CA TRP A 81 -13.39 -6.02 -15.23
C TRP A 81 -14.60 -5.21 -14.76
N SER A 82 -15.82 -5.63 -15.06
CA SER A 82 -17.03 -4.91 -14.62
C SER A 82 -17.24 -4.93 -13.11
N TRP A 83 -16.78 -5.97 -12.42
CA TRP A 83 -16.74 -6.03 -10.97
C TRP A 83 -15.80 -4.96 -10.39
N HIS A 84 -14.61 -4.78 -10.97
CA HIS A 84 -13.73 -3.68 -10.60
C HIS A 84 -14.38 -2.33 -10.88
N GLU A 85 -15.01 -2.14 -12.06
CA GLU A 85 -15.73 -0.92 -12.43
C GLU A 85 -16.83 -0.56 -11.40
N TYR A 86 -17.56 -1.55 -10.90
CA TYR A 86 -18.53 -1.32 -9.83
C TYR A 86 -17.85 -0.70 -8.59
N GLY A 87 -16.65 -1.13 -8.27
CA GLY A 87 -15.83 -0.54 -7.21
C GLY A 87 -15.60 0.95 -7.41
N MET A 88 -15.17 1.36 -8.61
CA MET A 88 -14.90 2.77 -8.93
C MET A 88 -16.18 3.60 -9.05
N ARG A 89 -17.24 3.03 -9.61
CA ARG A 89 -18.50 3.73 -9.86
C ARG A 89 -19.39 3.89 -8.63
N VAL A 90 -19.34 2.93 -7.71
CA VAL A 90 -20.28 2.86 -6.58
C VAL A 90 -19.55 2.60 -5.25
N GLY A 91 -18.66 1.60 -5.21
CA GLY A 91 -17.99 1.16 -3.99
C GLY A 91 -17.15 2.25 -3.33
N PHE A 92 -16.37 2.99 -4.13
CA PHE A 92 -15.58 4.13 -3.66
C PHE A 92 -16.43 5.19 -2.95
N TRP A 93 -17.55 5.57 -3.53
CA TRP A 93 -18.41 6.62 -2.97
C TRP A 93 -19.06 6.21 -1.64
N ARG A 94 -19.37 4.92 -1.48
CA ARG A 94 -19.83 4.36 -0.19
C ARG A 94 -18.70 4.39 0.83
N MET A 95 -17.51 3.94 0.46
CA MET A 95 -16.34 3.93 1.35
C MET A 95 -15.94 5.35 1.76
N LYS A 96 -15.93 6.30 0.81
CA LYS A 96 -15.66 7.71 1.13
C LYS A 96 -16.59 8.24 2.20
N LYS A 97 -17.91 8.08 1.99
CA LYS A 97 -18.91 8.52 2.98
C LYS A 97 -18.75 7.81 4.32
N MET A 98 -18.39 6.55 4.31
CA MET A 98 -18.17 5.76 5.52
C MET A 98 -16.94 6.27 6.28
N LEU A 99 -15.79 6.42 5.61
CA LEU A 99 -14.55 6.90 6.21
C LEU A 99 -14.71 8.31 6.81
N GLU A 100 -15.38 9.22 6.09
CA GLU A 100 -15.71 10.55 6.60
C GLU A 100 -16.60 10.49 7.86
N ARG A 101 -17.60 9.61 7.87
CA ARG A 101 -18.53 9.45 9.00
C ARG A 101 -17.85 8.92 10.26
N VAL A 102 -16.88 8.03 10.12
CA VAL A 102 -16.13 7.46 11.25
C VAL A 102 -14.88 8.26 11.60
N GLY A 103 -14.59 9.35 10.89
CA GLY A 103 -13.40 10.20 11.14
C GLY A 103 -12.06 9.55 10.73
N ALA A 104 -12.09 8.59 9.82
CA ALA A 104 -10.88 7.94 9.31
C ALA A 104 -10.34 8.68 8.09
N THR A 105 -9.07 9.08 8.11
CA THR A 105 -8.38 9.73 6.99
C THR A 105 -7.42 8.72 6.35
N PRO A 106 -7.71 8.21 5.14
CA PRO A 106 -6.88 7.20 4.51
C PRO A 106 -5.66 7.80 3.80
N THR A 107 -4.60 7.00 3.72
CA THR A 107 -3.64 7.08 2.62
C THR A 107 -4.27 6.39 1.41
N VAL A 108 -4.43 7.11 0.32
CA VAL A 108 -4.94 6.56 -0.93
C VAL A 108 -3.74 6.10 -1.76
N THR A 109 -3.58 4.80 -1.92
CA THR A 109 -2.59 4.24 -2.85
C THR A 109 -3.26 4.01 -4.19
N LEU A 110 -2.78 4.69 -5.25
CA LEU A 110 -3.44 4.65 -6.55
C LEU A 110 -2.47 4.35 -7.70
N ASN A 111 -2.92 3.54 -8.66
CA ASN A 111 -2.26 3.54 -9.95
C ASN A 111 -2.38 4.94 -10.56
N ALA A 112 -1.29 5.50 -11.06
CA ALA A 112 -1.29 6.89 -11.55
C ALA A 112 -2.27 7.12 -12.70
N ARG A 113 -2.53 6.11 -13.52
CA ARG A 113 -3.51 6.13 -14.60
C ARG A 113 -4.96 6.37 -14.12
N VAL A 114 -5.27 6.11 -12.85
CA VAL A 114 -6.58 6.47 -12.25
C VAL A 114 -6.86 7.97 -12.35
N CYS A 115 -5.81 8.82 -12.33
CA CYS A 115 -5.95 10.25 -12.58
C CYS A 115 -6.54 10.57 -13.97
N GLU A 116 -6.31 9.70 -14.93
CA GLU A 116 -6.78 9.85 -16.31
C GLU A 116 -8.11 9.12 -16.54
N SER A 117 -8.23 7.89 -16.02
CA SER A 117 -9.40 7.03 -16.24
C SER A 117 -10.58 7.41 -15.35
N TYR A 118 -10.34 7.85 -14.11
CA TYR A 118 -11.37 8.18 -13.13
C TYR A 118 -11.09 9.51 -12.39
N PRO A 119 -10.90 10.62 -13.11
CA PRO A 119 -10.47 11.90 -12.52
C PRO A 119 -11.41 12.40 -11.42
N GLN A 120 -12.72 12.10 -11.50
CA GLN A 120 -13.69 12.48 -10.46
C GLN A 120 -13.43 11.75 -9.13
N VAL A 121 -12.96 10.51 -9.18
CA VAL A 121 -12.61 9.72 -7.99
C VAL A 121 -11.38 10.32 -7.30
N VAL A 122 -10.34 10.64 -8.09
CA VAL A 122 -9.12 11.25 -7.55
C VAL A 122 -9.41 12.66 -7.03
N GLN A 123 -10.20 13.45 -7.75
CA GLN A 123 -10.60 14.80 -7.29
C GLN A 123 -11.34 14.74 -5.96
N ALA A 124 -12.22 13.76 -5.77
CA ALA A 124 -12.92 13.57 -4.51
C ALA A 124 -12.01 13.19 -3.34
N CYS A 125 -10.87 12.53 -3.61
CA CYS A 125 -9.83 12.29 -2.61
C CYS A 125 -9.08 13.59 -2.27
N VAL A 126 -8.73 14.38 -3.28
CA VAL A 126 -8.06 15.67 -3.11
C VAL A 126 -8.94 16.65 -2.33
N ASP A 127 -10.22 16.76 -2.67
CA ASP A 127 -11.19 17.64 -1.99
C ASP A 127 -11.41 17.24 -0.53
N ALA A 128 -11.29 15.95 -0.21
CA ALA A 128 -11.35 15.43 1.15
C ALA A 128 -10.04 15.63 1.94
N GLY A 129 -8.99 16.17 1.31
CA GLY A 129 -7.68 16.35 1.94
C GLY A 129 -6.93 15.04 2.20
N TRP A 130 -7.23 13.99 1.46
CA TRP A 130 -6.59 12.70 1.62
C TRP A 130 -5.20 12.67 0.99
N GLU A 131 -4.29 11.92 1.60
CA GLU A 131 -2.97 11.69 1.04
C GLU A 131 -3.06 10.80 -0.20
N LEU A 132 -2.39 11.21 -1.30
CA LEU A 132 -2.23 10.38 -2.48
C LEU A 132 -0.83 9.75 -2.51
N ASN A 133 -0.79 8.44 -2.63
CA ASN A 133 0.42 7.63 -2.65
C ASN A 133 0.52 6.87 -3.97
N ALA A 134 1.73 6.72 -4.52
CA ALA A 134 1.90 6.06 -5.80
C ALA A 134 1.83 4.52 -5.69
N HIS A 135 1.17 3.88 -6.66
CA HIS A 135 0.99 2.43 -6.77
C HIS A 135 1.30 1.92 -8.19
N GLY A 136 2.42 2.37 -8.77
CA GLY A 136 2.70 2.15 -10.19
C GLY A 136 1.83 3.00 -11.11
N TYR A 137 2.11 2.94 -12.42
CA TYR A 137 1.28 3.64 -13.40
C TYR A 137 -0.02 2.88 -13.69
N GLU A 138 0.09 1.56 -13.86
CA GLU A 138 -1.01 0.58 -14.04
C GLU A 138 -0.82 -0.57 -13.05
N GLN A 139 -1.83 -1.44 -12.92
CA GLN A 139 -1.75 -2.60 -12.02
C GLN A 139 -0.89 -3.72 -12.62
N ILE A 140 0.40 -3.43 -12.80
CA ILE A 140 1.41 -4.35 -13.37
C ILE A 140 2.52 -4.59 -12.34
N PRO A 141 2.77 -5.86 -11.94
CA PRO A 141 3.88 -6.20 -11.06
C PRO A 141 5.22 -5.65 -11.54
N MET A 142 6.05 -5.12 -10.63
CA MET A 142 7.34 -4.50 -10.97
C MET A 142 8.25 -5.43 -11.79
N HIS A 143 8.22 -6.75 -11.53
CA HIS A 143 8.97 -7.76 -12.27
C HIS A 143 8.59 -7.89 -13.76
N LYS A 144 7.43 -7.38 -14.16
CA LYS A 144 6.92 -7.45 -15.54
C LYS A 144 7.14 -6.16 -16.34
N LEU A 145 7.76 -5.17 -15.74
CA LEU A 145 8.06 -3.90 -16.38
C LEU A 145 9.43 -3.98 -17.08
N ASP A 146 9.48 -3.58 -18.34
CA ASP A 146 10.72 -3.51 -19.10
C ASP A 146 11.64 -2.41 -18.56
N ASP A 147 11.07 -1.27 -18.15
CA ASP A 147 11.78 -0.14 -17.53
C ASP A 147 11.01 0.33 -16.29
N GLN A 148 11.48 -0.11 -15.12
CA GLN A 148 10.89 0.26 -13.83
C GLN A 148 11.09 1.75 -13.52
N ARG A 149 12.29 2.32 -13.83
CA ARG A 149 12.58 3.74 -13.59
C ARG A 149 11.62 4.65 -14.34
N ALA A 150 11.46 4.39 -15.63
CA ALA A 150 10.53 5.16 -16.46
C ALA A 150 9.10 5.03 -15.94
N SER A 151 8.66 3.84 -15.54
CA SER A 151 7.33 3.60 -14.99
C SER A 151 7.10 4.30 -13.65
N ILE A 152 8.09 4.26 -12.74
CA ILE A 152 8.04 4.95 -11.44
C ILE A 152 7.94 6.46 -11.68
N ASN A 153 8.84 7.04 -12.48
CA ASN A 153 8.83 8.48 -12.75
C ASN A 153 7.52 8.91 -13.41
N LYS A 154 7.02 8.16 -14.40
CA LYS A 154 5.73 8.44 -15.03
C LYS A 154 4.60 8.44 -14.00
N SER A 155 4.61 7.51 -13.05
CA SER A 155 3.61 7.44 -11.98
C SER A 155 3.65 8.70 -11.11
N MET A 156 4.85 9.06 -10.66
CA MET A 156 5.08 10.22 -9.81
C MET A 156 4.65 11.53 -10.50
N ASP A 157 5.08 11.73 -11.75
CA ASP A 157 4.80 12.94 -12.52
C ASP A 157 3.30 13.07 -12.85
N THR A 158 2.61 11.95 -13.12
CA THR A 158 1.17 11.96 -13.40
C THR A 158 0.37 12.35 -12.16
N ILE A 159 0.70 11.79 -11.00
CA ILE A 159 0.02 12.14 -9.75
C ILE A 159 0.35 13.58 -9.35
N GLU A 160 1.62 14.00 -9.44
CA GLU A 160 2.03 15.38 -9.14
C GLU A 160 1.30 16.41 -10.00
N LYS A 161 1.18 16.15 -11.30
CA LYS A 161 0.43 17.00 -12.23
C LYS A 161 -1.04 17.16 -11.83
N PHE A 162 -1.67 16.10 -11.32
CA PHE A 162 -3.08 16.11 -10.89
C PHE A 162 -3.27 16.74 -9.51
N TRP A 163 -2.44 16.36 -8.56
CA TRP A 163 -2.57 16.71 -7.14
C TRP A 163 -1.92 18.05 -6.78
N GLY A 164 -0.95 18.51 -7.60
CA GLY A 164 -0.17 19.72 -7.33
C GLY A 164 1.01 19.52 -6.38
N ARG A 165 1.23 18.29 -5.90
CA ARG A 165 2.42 17.92 -5.12
C ARG A 165 2.85 16.48 -5.41
N ARG A 166 4.14 16.22 -5.24
CA ARG A 166 4.74 14.91 -5.49
C ARG A 166 4.41 13.93 -4.36
N PRO A 167 3.99 12.69 -4.65
CA PRO A 167 3.81 11.65 -3.63
C PRO A 167 5.10 11.37 -2.87
N ARG A 168 5.00 11.15 -1.55
CA ARG A 168 6.15 10.77 -0.72
C ARG A 168 6.24 9.27 -0.49
N GLY A 169 5.16 8.56 -0.69
CA GLY A 169 5.04 7.16 -0.42
C GLY A 169 4.78 6.31 -1.65
N TRP A 170 5.06 5.00 -1.51
CA TRP A 170 4.90 4.01 -2.54
C TRP A 170 4.38 2.68 -2.01
N PHE A 171 3.48 2.09 -2.79
CA PHE A 171 3.14 0.67 -2.72
C PHE A 171 3.31 0.06 -4.12
N GLY A 172 4.05 -1.02 -4.26
CA GLY A 172 4.20 -1.71 -5.54
C GLY A 172 2.91 -2.44 -5.94
N PRO A 173 2.52 -2.49 -7.23
CA PRO A 173 1.42 -3.32 -7.67
C PRO A 173 1.60 -4.78 -7.21
N GLY A 174 0.64 -5.27 -6.41
CA GLY A 174 0.76 -6.57 -5.73
C GLY A 174 1.90 -6.64 -4.71
N LEU A 175 2.37 -5.50 -4.20
CA LEU A 175 3.51 -5.35 -3.28
C LEU A 175 4.80 -5.98 -3.82
N THR A 176 4.95 -6.00 -5.15
CA THR A 176 6.08 -6.64 -5.82
C THR A 176 7.25 -5.68 -5.98
N GLN A 177 8.46 -6.20 -5.78
CA GLN A 177 9.71 -5.49 -6.00
C GLN A 177 10.77 -6.41 -6.57
N THR A 178 11.66 -5.90 -7.43
CA THR A 178 12.94 -6.54 -7.76
C THR A 178 14.01 -6.04 -6.78
N PHE A 179 15.22 -6.58 -6.86
CA PHE A 179 16.32 -6.13 -6.01
C PHE A 179 16.66 -4.64 -6.18
N ASP A 180 16.39 -4.06 -7.35
CA ASP A 180 16.73 -2.68 -7.69
C ASP A 180 15.58 -1.70 -7.43
N THR A 181 14.33 -2.19 -7.29
CA THR A 181 13.15 -1.33 -7.18
C THR A 181 13.29 -0.29 -6.08
N LEU A 182 13.79 -0.68 -4.90
CA LEU A 182 13.92 0.25 -3.78
C LEU A 182 14.89 1.40 -4.07
N ASP A 183 15.96 1.14 -4.83
CA ASP A 183 16.92 2.17 -5.24
C ASP A 183 16.30 3.14 -6.24
N TYR A 184 15.52 2.63 -7.21
CA TYR A 184 14.78 3.47 -8.16
C TYR A 184 13.71 4.33 -7.49
N LEU A 185 13.03 3.79 -6.45
CA LEU A 185 12.07 4.56 -5.66
C LEU A 185 12.76 5.71 -4.91
N SER A 186 13.89 5.42 -4.26
CA SER A 186 14.68 6.44 -3.57
C SER A 186 15.22 7.50 -4.52
N GLU A 187 15.69 7.11 -5.72
CA GLU A 187 16.11 8.03 -6.78
C GLU A 187 14.96 8.95 -7.23
N ALA A 188 13.75 8.43 -7.34
CA ALA A 188 12.54 9.17 -7.70
C ALA A 188 12.01 10.09 -6.58
N GLY A 189 12.60 10.02 -5.37
CA GLY A 189 12.24 10.86 -4.23
C GLY A 189 11.19 10.26 -3.29
N ILE A 190 10.91 8.96 -3.40
CA ILE A 190 10.06 8.24 -2.43
C ILE A 190 10.77 8.19 -1.08
N GLU A 191 10.05 8.53 -0.02
CA GLU A 191 10.55 8.58 1.36
C GLU A 191 10.07 7.39 2.20
N TYR A 192 8.90 6.81 1.88
CA TYR A 192 8.40 5.62 2.57
C TYR A 192 7.70 4.61 1.65
N ILE A 193 7.64 3.37 2.10
CA ILE A 193 6.96 2.26 1.43
C ILE A 193 6.11 1.45 2.39
N GLY A 194 5.08 0.76 1.85
CA GLY A 194 4.30 -0.25 2.56
C GLY A 194 4.59 -1.70 2.11
N ASP A 195 5.51 -1.90 1.17
CA ASP A 195 5.74 -3.20 0.54
C ASP A 195 6.45 -4.22 1.45
N TRP A 196 7.15 -3.74 2.48
CA TRP A 196 7.93 -4.59 3.38
C TRP A 196 7.31 -4.64 4.77
N VAL A 197 6.66 -5.75 5.08
CA VAL A 197 6.07 -6.00 6.40
C VAL A 197 7.15 -6.57 7.31
N LEU A 198 7.85 -5.70 7.99
CA LEU A 198 9.03 -6.06 8.79
C LEU A 198 8.77 -6.02 10.30
N ASP A 199 7.89 -5.10 10.74
CA ASP A 199 7.85 -4.71 12.14
C ASP A 199 6.54 -3.98 12.49
N ASP A 200 6.24 -3.84 13.77
CA ASP A 200 5.15 -3.00 14.28
C ASP A 200 5.54 -1.51 14.37
N GLU A 201 6.82 -1.20 14.19
CA GLU A 201 7.39 0.15 14.17
C GLU A 201 7.99 0.46 12.79
N PRO A 202 8.08 1.74 12.37
CA PRO A 202 8.76 2.08 11.13
C PRO A 202 10.23 1.67 11.13
N VAL A 203 10.71 1.15 10.00
CA VAL A 203 12.08 0.65 9.83
C VAL A 203 12.78 1.38 8.70
N THR A 204 13.96 1.93 8.97
CA THR A 204 14.77 2.59 7.94
C THR A 204 15.52 1.56 7.08
N LEU A 205 15.34 1.65 5.78
CA LEU A 205 15.97 0.80 4.76
C LEU A 205 17.11 1.54 4.07
N LYS A 206 18.23 0.86 3.86
CA LYS A 206 19.35 1.38 3.08
C LYS A 206 19.06 1.31 1.59
N THR A 207 19.43 2.35 0.88
CA THR A 207 19.42 2.42 -0.58
C THR A 207 20.73 2.99 -1.09
N THR A 208 20.92 3.00 -2.39
CA THR A 208 22.08 3.64 -3.05
C THR A 208 21.98 5.17 -3.07
N HIS A 209 20.83 5.73 -2.69
CA HIS A 209 20.57 7.18 -2.61
C HIS A 209 20.25 7.59 -1.17
N LYS A 210 19.02 8.03 -0.92
CA LYS A 210 18.55 8.37 0.43
C LYS A 210 17.85 7.18 1.07
N PRO A 211 18.00 6.97 2.39
CA PRO A 211 17.24 5.95 3.08
C PRO A 211 15.73 6.10 2.84
N VAL A 212 15.02 4.97 2.77
CA VAL A 212 13.56 4.90 2.64
C VAL A 212 13.02 4.22 3.90
N VAL A 213 11.86 4.63 4.38
CA VAL A 213 11.25 4.06 5.58
C VAL A 213 10.19 3.04 5.19
N ALA A 214 10.31 1.79 5.65
CA ALA A 214 9.21 0.84 5.64
C ALA A 214 8.26 1.17 6.79
N LEU A 215 7.02 1.49 6.50
CA LEU A 215 5.99 1.72 7.50
C LEU A 215 5.32 0.40 7.90
N PRO A 216 4.77 0.29 9.13
CA PRO A 216 4.10 -0.90 9.63
C PRO A 216 2.81 -1.21 8.85
N TYR A 217 2.95 -1.79 7.69
CA TYR A 217 1.85 -2.33 6.91
C TYR A 217 1.71 -3.81 7.22
N ASN A 218 0.51 -4.36 7.26
CA ASN A 218 0.30 -5.77 7.51
C ASN A 218 -0.53 -6.41 6.40
N PHE A 219 -0.31 -7.71 6.16
CA PHE A 219 -1.10 -8.49 5.19
C PHE A 219 -2.31 -9.15 5.82
N GLU A 220 -2.37 -9.21 7.14
CA GLU A 220 -3.38 -10.00 7.84
C GLU A 220 -4.75 -9.28 7.88
N ILE A 221 -4.76 -7.94 8.01
CA ILE A 221 -5.97 -7.13 7.96
C ILE A 221 -6.03 -6.40 6.60
N HIS A 222 -6.16 -7.20 5.56
CA HIS A 222 -6.18 -6.77 4.18
C HIS A 222 -7.31 -7.47 3.45
N ASP A 223 -8.25 -6.73 2.89
CA ASP A 223 -9.46 -7.28 2.29
C ASP A 223 -9.20 -8.25 1.13
N ILE A 224 -8.16 -8.02 0.31
CA ILE A 224 -7.76 -8.99 -0.73
C ILE A 224 -7.36 -10.32 -0.09
N VAL A 225 -6.47 -10.28 0.89
CA VAL A 225 -5.98 -11.50 1.54
C VAL A 225 -7.14 -12.25 2.19
N MET A 226 -7.97 -11.54 2.94
CA MET A 226 -9.09 -12.15 3.65
C MET A 226 -10.17 -12.69 2.73
N PHE A 227 -10.59 -11.91 1.73
CA PHE A 227 -11.77 -12.26 0.94
C PHE A 227 -11.47 -13.03 -0.34
N THR A 228 -10.28 -12.83 -0.95
CA THR A 228 -9.96 -13.46 -2.24
C THR A 228 -8.91 -14.57 -2.15
N SER A 229 -8.07 -14.56 -1.12
CA SER A 229 -7.05 -15.59 -0.92
C SER A 229 -7.46 -16.61 0.15
N GLN A 230 -8.04 -16.14 1.26
CA GLN A 230 -8.46 -16.99 2.37
C GLN A 230 -9.98 -17.29 2.37
N TYR A 231 -10.76 -16.64 1.51
CA TYR A 231 -12.20 -16.83 1.33
C TYR A 231 -13.02 -16.68 2.62
N HIS A 232 -12.63 -15.76 3.49
CA HIS A 232 -13.32 -15.50 4.74
C HIS A 232 -14.72 -14.86 4.53
N PRO A 233 -15.72 -15.21 5.33
CA PRO A 233 -16.99 -14.50 5.36
C PRO A 233 -16.81 -13.05 5.83
N SER A 234 -17.74 -12.17 5.44
CA SER A 234 -17.63 -10.72 5.66
C SER A 234 -17.40 -10.32 7.12
N GLY A 235 -18.03 -11.02 8.07
CA GLY A 235 -17.90 -10.74 9.51
C GLY A 235 -16.49 -10.93 10.07
N MET A 236 -15.72 -11.86 9.49
CA MET A 236 -14.34 -12.12 9.92
C MET A 236 -13.42 -10.90 9.78
N PHE A 237 -13.77 -9.93 8.94
CA PHE A 237 -13.00 -8.69 8.85
C PHE A 237 -12.99 -7.94 10.18
N TYR A 238 -14.17 -7.80 10.79
CA TYR A 238 -14.30 -7.20 12.11
C TYR A 238 -13.62 -8.04 13.19
N ASP A 239 -13.91 -9.34 13.25
CA ASP A 239 -13.40 -10.21 14.30
C ASP A 239 -11.86 -10.23 14.33
N ARG A 240 -11.23 -10.43 13.17
CA ARG A 240 -9.75 -10.44 13.06
C ARG A 240 -9.15 -9.08 13.38
N ALA A 241 -9.76 -7.99 12.90
CA ALA A 241 -9.27 -6.65 13.18
C ALA A 241 -9.32 -6.35 14.69
N MET A 242 -10.38 -6.79 15.38
CA MET A 242 -10.51 -6.60 16.83
C MET A 242 -9.54 -7.47 17.62
N ASP A 243 -9.29 -8.70 17.20
CA ASP A 243 -8.30 -9.57 17.86
C ASP A 243 -6.89 -8.96 17.79
N GLN A 244 -6.47 -8.53 16.60
CA GLN A 244 -5.19 -7.86 16.43
C GLN A 244 -5.12 -6.54 17.20
N PHE A 245 -6.17 -5.73 17.11
CA PHE A 245 -6.24 -4.47 17.81
C PHE A 245 -6.11 -4.64 19.32
N ASN A 246 -6.83 -5.56 19.92
CA ASN A 246 -6.81 -5.75 21.37
C ASN A 246 -5.39 -6.10 21.86
N CYS A 247 -4.70 -6.98 21.16
CA CYS A 247 -3.30 -7.32 21.45
C CYS A 247 -2.40 -6.08 21.36
N LEU A 248 -2.43 -5.38 20.20
CA LEU A 248 -1.60 -4.20 19.98
C LEU A 248 -1.95 -3.05 20.93
N TYR A 249 -3.22 -2.90 21.31
CA TYR A 249 -3.65 -1.84 22.24
C TYR A 249 -3.17 -2.09 23.69
N GLU A 250 -3.09 -3.35 24.11
CA GLU A 250 -2.46 -3.71 25.39
C GLU A 250 -0.96 -3.39 25.35
N GLU A 251 -0.25 -3.86 24.33
CA GLU A 251 1.19 -3.61 24.14
C GLU A 251 1.52 -2.11 23.97
N ALA A 252 0.56 -1.31 23.48
CA ALA A 252 0.70 0.13 23.32
C ALA A 252 0.84 0.91 24.66
N ALA A 253 0.67 0.23 25.80
CA ALA A 253 1.02 0.78 27.11
C ALA A 253 2.55 0.95 27.29
N GLU A 254 3.33 0.13 26.59
CA GLU A 254 4.80 0.09 26.73
C GLU A 254 5.51 0.71 25.52
N ARG A 255 4.97 0.51 24.30
CA ARG A 255 5.59 0.95 23.06
C ARG A 255 4.54 1.43 22.06
N PRO A 256 4.83 2.47 21.23
CA PRO A 256 3.93 2.90 20.15
C PRO A 256 3.55 1.75 19.22
N LYS A 257 2.28 1.66 18.88
CA LYS A 257 1.77 0.67 17.93
C LYS A 257 1.03 1.35 16.79
N ILE A 258 1.26 0.84 15.58
CA ILE A 258 0.60 1.30 14.36
C ILE A 258 -0.09 0.08 13.72
N MET A 259 -1.36 0.21 13.43
CA MET A 259 -2.14 -0.86 12.78
C MET A 259 -2.68 -0.36 11.45
N ALA A 260 -2.17 -0.91 10.36
CA ALA A 260 -2.70 -0.64 9.03
C ALA A 260 -3.93 -1.50 8.74
N ILE A 261 -4.90 -0.93 8.03
CA ILE A 261 -6.09 -1.62 7.51
C ILE A 261 -6.26 -1.26 6.04
N ALA A 262 -6.12 -2.24 5.15
CA ALA A 262 -6.16 -2.02 3.71
C ALA A 262 -7.48 -2.48 3.09
N CYS A 263 -8.07 -1.61 2.29
CA CYS A 263 -9.36 -1.82 1.64
C CYS A 263 -9.35 -1.44 0.16
N HIS A 264 -10.15 -2.15 -0.64
CA HIS A 264 -10.38 -1.88 -2.06
C HIS A 264 -11.86 -1.63 -2.32
N PRO A 265 -12.24 -0.64 -3.15
CA PRO A 265 -13.64 -0.30 -3.39
C PRO A 265 -14.49 -1.44 -3.94
N TYR A 266 -13.92 -2.29 -4.80
CA TYR A 266 -14.61 -3.43 -5.38
C TYR A 266 -14.79 -4.61 -4.41
N LEU A 267 -14.06 -4.63 -3.29
CA LEU A 267 -14.17 -5.63 -2.22
C LEU A 267 -14.96 -5.08 -1.02
N SER A 268 -14.40 -4.07 -0.36
CA SER A 268 -14.93 -3.52 0.89
C SER A 268 -16.08 -2.55 0.67
N GLY A 269 -16.19 -1.94 -0.52
CA GLY A 269 -17.28 -1.00 -0.87
C GLY A 269 -18.60 -1.65 -1.27
N VAL A 270 -18.69 -3.00 -1.27
CA VAL A 270 -19.95 -3.71 -1.54
C VAL A 270 -20.86 -3.73 -0.30
N PRO A 271 -22.21 -3.70 -0.46
CA PRO A 271 -23.13 -3.52 0.67
C PRO A 271 -22.96 -4.52 1.81
N HIS A 272 -22.75 -5.79 1.50
CA HIS A 272 -22.67 -6.86 2.51
C HIS A 272 -21.35 -6.87 3.31
N ARG A 273 -20.32 -6.15 2.87
CA ARG A 273 -19.04 -6.02 3.58
C ARG A 273 -18.86 -4.68 4.24
N LEU A 274 -19.42 -3.62 3.65
CA LEU A 274 -19.23 -2.24 4.12
C LEU A 274 -19.60 -2.06 5.60
N ALA A 275 -20.70 -2.67 6.06
CA ALA A 275 -21.14 -2.56 7.45
C ALA A 275 -20.11 -3.12 8.45
N HIS A 276 -19.41 -4.20 8.09
CA HIS A 276 -18.36 -4.77 8.94
C HIS A 276 -17.13 -3.88 8.97
N VAL A 277 -16.74 -3.31 7.82
CA VAL A 277 -15.62 -2.36 7.72
C VAL A 277 -15.91 -1.09 8.51
N GLU A 278 -17.13 -0.53 8.38
CA GLU A 278 -17.58 0.64 9.14
C GLU A 278 -17.53 0.38 10.66
N ARG A 279 -18.10 -0.74 11.09
CA ARG A 279 -18.09 -1.14 12.49
C ARG A 279 -16.67 -1.25 13.02
N THR A 280 -15.75 -1.82 12.22
CA THR A 280 -14.35 -1.93 12.60
C THR A 280 -13.74 -0.56 12.86
N PHE A 281 -13.75 0.35 11.90
CA PHE A 281 -13.17 1.68 12.09
C PHE A 281 -13.83 2.47 13.21
N ALA A 282 -15.16 2.41 13.33
CA ALA A 282 -15.89 3.12 14.38
C ALA A 282 -15.48 2.66 15.79
N GLU A 283 -15.31 1.35 15.98
CA GLU A 283 -14.90 0.80 17.26
C GLU A 283 -13.44 1.08 17.59
N LEU A 284 -12.54 0.93 16.61
CA LEU A 284 -11.11 1.21 16.79
C LEU A 284 -10.87 2.68 17.15
N LEU A 285 -11.44 3.59 16.37
CA LEU A 285 -11.27 5.05 16.57
C LEU A 285 -12.07 5.60 17.75
N GLY A 286 -13.00 4.83 18.29
CA GLY A 286 -13.73 5.15 19.52
C GLY A 286 -12.96 4.84 20.82
N ARG A 287 -11.79 4.20 20.74
CA ARG A 287 -10.97 3.85 21.91
C ARG A 287 -10.07 5.02 22.36
N ASP A 288 -9.85 5.14 23.65
CA ASP A 288 -9.03 6.21 24.22
C ASP A 288 -7.62 6.23 23.66
N GLY A 289 -7.18 7.41 23.21
CA GLY A 289 -5.85 7.63 22.67
C GLY A 289 -5.61 7.01 21.29
N VAL A 290 -6.63 6.47 20.62
CA VAL A 290 -6.51 5.96 19.26
C VAL A 290 -6.81 7.05 18.24
N VAL A 291 -5.92 7.24 17.29
CA VAL A 291 -6.04 8.26 16.23
C VAL A 291 -5.89 7.65 14.85
N SER A 292 -6.49 8.29 13.84
CA SER A 292 -6.25 7.95 12.44
C SER A 292 -5.14 8.83 11.87
N TRP A 293 -4.06 8.22 11.38
CA TRP A 293 -2.98 8.93 10.69
C TRP A 293 -2.79 8.40 9.29
N THR A 294 -2.36 9.28 8.39
CA THR A 294 -1.87 8.91 7.06
C THR A 294 -0.41 8.44 7.11
N GLY A 295 0.07 7.84 6.03
CA GLY A 295 1.47 7.41 5.91
C GLY A 295 2.46 8.57 6.07
N GLU A 296 2.15 9.73 5.51
CA GLU A 296 2.98 10.95 5.69
C GLU A 296 3.06 11.39 7.15
N GLN A 297 1.95 11.34 7.89
CA GLN A 297 1.95 11.70 9.32
C GLN A 297 2.78 10.72 10.15
N ILE A 298 2.69 9.42 9.83
CA ILE A 298 3.52 8.39 10.47
C ILE A 298 5.00 8.61 10.15
N LEU A 299 5.33 8.87 8.88
CA LEU A 299 6.69 9.17 8.44
C LEU A 299 7.26 10.40 9.17
N ASP A 300 6.50 11.51 9.18
CA ASP A 300 6.94 12.76 9.81
C ASP A 300 7.16 12.60 11.31
N TRP A 301 6.29 11.85 11.99
CA TRP A 301 6.49 11.49 13.39
C TRP A 301 7.77 10.69 13.58
N TYR A 302 7.98 9.64 12.78
CA TYR A 302 9.16 8.78 12.89
C TYR A 302 10.46 9.55 12.65
N LEU A 303 10.52 10.37 11.59
CA LEU A 303 11.71 11.17 11.29
C LEU A 303 12.05 12.19 12.38
N LYS A 304 11.04 12.71 13.11
CA LYS A 304 11.28 13.57 14.28
C LYS A 304 11.92 12.79 15.44
N GLN A 305 11.51 11.54 15.67
CA GLN A 305 12.10 10.68 16.70
C GLN A 305 13.58 10.38 16.41
N GLN A 306 13.91 10.11 15.14
CA GLN A 306 15.29 9.82 14.71
C GLN A 306 16.25 11.02 14.89
N LYS A 307 15.76 12.25 14.84
CA LYS A 307 16.56 13.46 15.04
C LYS A 307 16.78 13.78 16.52
N ALA A 308 15.97 13.24 17.40
CA ALA A 308 16.01 13.48 18.84
C ALA A 308 16.85 12.43 19.60
N SER A 309 17.19 11.33 18.92
CA SER A 309 18.06 10.25 19.43
C SER A 309 19.51 10.49 19.04
#